data_75fc8ed400478d6ab66ffe1703c54b2c
#
_entry.id   75fc8ed400478d6ab66ffe1703c54b2c
#
_cell.length_a   1.000
_cell.length_b   1.000
_cell.length_c   1.000
_cell.angle_alpha   90.00
_cell.angle_beta   90.00
_cell.angle_gamma   90.00
#
_symmetry.space_group_name_H-M   'P 1'
#
loop_
_entity.id
_entity.type
_entity.pdbx_description
1 polymer ?
#
loop_
_entity_poly.entity_id
_entity_poly.type
_entity_poly.pdbx_seq_one_letter_code
_entity_poly.pdbx_strand_id
1 'polypeptide(L)'
;MSYHVAPNPHATYSSSQDQSIVNPNNAQVVTFNTTINTNGISLLSNTKVVLPQRGNYLFSISAVVFNTAGGDQEASIWFRKNDSDVANTNTYLTVPKNNNMLIAVVFDLPCTTIGDYYELWWSGQSTGVRLDAVSAITGSTGYPPNQPASPSIVLTVVQIG
;
A
#
# COMPACT_ATOMS: atom_id res chain seq x y z
N MET A 1 -31.11 25.07 12.55
CA MET A 1 -29.67 24.81 12.82
C MET A 1 -29.25 23.67 11.92
N SER A 2 -28.35 23.92 10.95
CA SER A 2 -27.74 22.86 10.13
C SER A 2 -26.59 22.29 10.92
N TYR A 3 -26.66 21.04 11.32
CA TYR A 3 -25.51 20.32 11.89
C TYR A 3 -24.57 19.99 10.77
N HIS A 4 -23.48 20.73 10.63
CA HIS A 4 -22.36 20.38 9.79
C HIS A 4 -21.56 19.32 10.55
N VAL A 5 -21.81 18.05 10.24
CA VAL A 5 -20.90 16.98 10.65
C VAL A 5 -19.65 17.14 9.80
N ALA A 6 -18.51 17.41 10.42
CA ALA A 6 -17.24 17.42 9.70
C ALA A 6 -17.03 16.03 9.08
N PRO A 7 -16.64 15.94 7.80
CA PRO A 7 -16.39 14.65 7.17
C PRO A 7 -15.26 13.93 7.90
N ASN A 8 -15.42 12.62 8.09
CA ASN A 8 -14.40 11.79 8.73
C ASN A 8 -13.06 11.92 8.01
N PRO A 9 -11.94 11.98 8.76
CA PRO A 9 -10.62 11.93 8.16
C PRO A 9 -10.46 10.73 7.23
N HIS A 10 -9.94 11.00 6.04
CA HIS A 10 -9.68 9.97 5.04
C HIS A 10 -8.53 10.38 4.12
N ALA A 11 -7.92 9.41 3.48
CA ALA A 11 -6.91 9.62 2.44
C ALA A 11 -6.80 8.42 1.51
N THR A 12 -6.33 8.67 0.29
CA THR A 12 -5.91 7.65 -0.65
C THR A 12 -4.57 8.04 -1.24
N TYR A 13 -3.59 7.16 -1.08
CA TYR A 13 -2.24 7.31 -1.59
C TYR A 13 -1.93 6.17 -2.57
N SER A 14 -1.08 6.44 -3.55
CA SER A 14 -0.65 5.41 -4.50
C SER A 14 0.81 5.60 -4.90
N SER A 15 1.39 4.56 -5.51
CA SER A 15 2.69 4.64 -6.18
C SER A 15 2.54 4.24 -7.64
N SER A 16 2.99 5.12 -8.54
CA SER A 16 3.05 4.88 -9.98
C SER A 16 4.37 4.24 -10.43
N GLN A 17 5.21 3.84 -9.49
CA GLN A 17 6.53 3.28 -9.75
C GLN A 17 6.64 1.87 -9.22
N ASP A 18 7.47 1.06 -9.90
CA ASP A 18 7.91 -0.22 -9.37
C ASP A 18 8.72 -0.02 -8.10
N GLN A 19 8.52 -0.92 -7.14
CA GLN A 19 9.32 -0.97 -5.92
C GLN A 19 9.91 -2.38 -5.79
N SER A 20 11.17 -2.53 -6.18
CA SER A 20 11.86 -3.83 -6.13
C SER A 20 12.43 -4.10 -4.74
N ILE A 21 12.56 -5.37 -4.39
CA ILE A 21 13.33 -5.79 -3.22
C ILE A 21 14.81 -5.43 -3.46
N VAL A 22 15.35 -4.60 -2.58
CA VAL A 22 16.77 -4.17 -2.65
C VAL A 22 17.66 -5.21 -2.01
N ASN A 23 17.31 -5.64 -0.81
CA ASN A 23 18.05 -6.65 -0.05
C ASN A 23 17.13 -7.84 0.25
N PRO A 24 17.35 -9.00 -0.39
CA PRO A 24 16.52 -10.18 -0.14
C PRO A 24 16.45 -10.56 1.33
N ASN A 25 15.26 -10.99 1.77
CA ASN A 25 14.94 -11.38 3.14
C ASN A 25 15.02 -10.25 4.18
N ASN A 26 15.24 -9.01 3.77
CA ASN A 26 15.20 -7.85 4.65
C ASN A 26 13.92 -7.04 4.42
N ALA A 27 13.40 -6.47 5.50
CA ALA A 27 12.26 -5.58 5.45
C ALA A 27 12.65 -4.22 4.84
N GLN A 28 11.78 -3.67 4.02
CA GLN A 28 11.90 -2.31 3.48
C GLN A 28 10.54 -1.61 3.49
N VAL A 29 10.55 -0.29 3.59
CA VAL A 29 9.33 0.50 3.64
C VAL A 29 8.74 0.66 2.23
N VAL A 30 7.42 0.65 2.14
CA VAL A 30 6.68 1.02 0.93
C VAL A 30 6.62 2.53 0.82
N THR A 31 6.80 3.06 -0.39
CA THR A 31 6.72 4.49 -0.67
C THR A 31 5.52 4.83 -1.54
N PHE A 32 4.97 6.02 -1.32
CA PHE A 32 3.85 6.57 -2.08
C PHE A 32 4.30 7.88 -2.74
N ASN A 33 4.09 8.01 -4.03
CA ASN A 33 4.46 9.22 -4.78
C ASN A 33 3.27 10.07 -5.23
N THR A 34 2.06 9.62 -4.94
CA THR A 34 0.83 10.29 -5.36
C THR A 34 -0.19 10.33 -4.24
N THR A 35 -0.70 11.51 -3.94
CA THR A 35 -1.90 11.70 -3.11
C THR A 35 -3.10 11.85 -4.04
N ILE A 36 -4.00 10.88 -4.04
CA ILE A 36 -5.21 10.92 -4.87
C ILE A 36 -6.26 11.79 -4.20
N ASN A 37 -6.45 11.61 -2.89
CA ASN A 37 -7.41 12.35 -2.07
C ASN A 37 -6.93 12.37 -0.63
N THR A 38 -7.22 13.47 0.09
CA THR A 38 -6.96 13.56 1.53
C THR A 38 -7.87 14.57 2.21
N ASN A 39 -8.31 14.23 3.42
CA ASN A 39 -9.00 15.12 4.36
C ASN A 39 -8.50 14.83 5.77
N GLY A 40 -7.63 15.69 6.30
CA GLY A 40 -7.10 15.60 7.65
C GLY A 40 -5.97 14.60 7.87
N ILE A 41 -5.88 13.52 7.09
CA ILE A 41 -4.76 12.56 7.15
C ILE A 41 -3.63 13.10 6.28
N SER A 42 -2.39 13.04 6.78
CA SER A 42 -1.21 13.51 6.05
C SER A 42 -0.21 12.39 5.76
N LEU A 43 0.54 12.55 4.68
CA LEU A 43 1.64 11.66 4.32
C LEU A 43 2.96 12.38 4.55
N LEU A 44 3.75 11.89 5.51
CA LEU A 44 5.06 12.44 5.82
C LEU A 44 6.16 11.56 5.21
N SER A 45 7.15 12.19 4.58
CA SER A 45 8.30 11.51 3.95
C SER A 45 7.91 10.42 2.95
N ASN A 46 6.75 10.52 2.33
CA ASN A 46 6.20 9.55 1.36
C ASN A 46 5.97 8.14 1.93
N THR A 47 6.06 7.94 3.24
CA THR A 47 5.93 6.63 3.89
C THR A 47 4.98 6.63 5.08
N LYS A 48 4.96 7.72 5.88
CA LYS A 48 4.25 7.79 7.15
C LYS A 48 2.86 8.40 6.98
N VAL A 49 1.83 7.60 7.17
CA VAL A 49 0.43 8.02 7.19
C VAL A 49 0.11 8.49 8.61
N VAL A 50 0.01 9.80 8.81
CA VAL A 50 -0.18 10.44 10.11
C VAL A 50 -1.65 10.69 10.37
N LEU A 51 -2.17 10.18 11.49
CA LEU A 51 -3.57 10.23 11.86
C LEU A 51 -3.89 11.45 12.74
N PRO A 52 -4.90 12.28 12.36
CA PRO A 52 -5.17 13.56 13.01
C PRO A 52 -6.01 13.44 14.29
N GLN A 53 -6.68 12.33 14.52
CA GLN A 53 -7.63 12.14 15.61
C GLN A 53 -7.52 10.72 16.17
N ARG A 54 -7.87 10.58 17.46
CA ARG A 54 -8.05 9.27 18.09
C ARG A 54 -9.26 8.57 17.48
N GLY A 55 -9.24 7.25 17.44
CA GLY A 55 -10.33 6.43 16.94
C GLY A 55 -9.82 5.24 16.15
N ASN A 56 -10.73 4.55 15.48
CA ASN A 56 -10.40 3.43 14.61
C ASN A 56 -10.42 3.85 13.15
N TYR A 57 -9.48 3.29 12.40
CA TYR A 57 -9.30 3.58 10.98
C TYR A 57 -9.25 2.28 10.17
N LEU A 58 -10.01 2.21 9.09
CA LEU A 58 -9.86 1.18 8.08
C LEU A 58 -8.70 1.53 7.15
N PHE A 59 -7.74 0.62 7.03
CA PHE A 59 -6.65 0.65 6.07
C PHE A 59 -6.91 -0.43 5.03
N SER A 60 -7.17 -0.02 3.80
CA SER A 60 -7.38 -0.93 2.66
C SER A 60 -6.18 -0.86 1.72
N ILE A 61 -5.58 -2.01 1.45
CA ILE A 61 -4.42 -2.16 0.57
C ILE A 61 -4.86 -2.88 -0.69
N SER A 62 -4.45 -2.35 -1.85
CA SER A 62 -4.45 -3.06 -3.13
C SER A 62 -3.06 -2.93 -3.74
N ALA A 63 -2.37 -4.04 -3.93
CA ALA A 63 -1.03 -4.06 -4.49
C ALA A 63 -0.84 -5.25 -5.43
N VAL A 64 -0.04 -5.08 -6.47
CA VAL A 64 0.36 -6.16 -7.37
C VAL A 64 1.81 -6.49 -7.07
N VAL A 65 2.10 -7.75 -6.74
CA VAL A 65 3.45 -8.27 -6.58
C VAL A 65 3.79 -9.11 -7.80
N PHE A 66 4.90 -8.80 -8.46
CA PHE A 66 5.39 -9.51 -9.63
C PHE A 66 6.74 -10.17 -9.33
N ASN A 67 6.97 -11.36 -9.91
CA ASN A 67 8.18 -12.13 -9.72
C ASN A 67 8.85 -12.44 -11.05
N THR A 68 10.06 -11.92 -11.27
CA THR A 68 10.93 -12.20 -12.44
C THR A 68 12.05 -13.19 -12.12
N ALA A 69 12.15 -13.68 -10.88
CA ALA A 69 13.21 -14.62 -10.48
C ALA A 69 13.05 -16.00 -11.14
N GLY A 70 14.09 -16.81 -11.07
CA GLY A 70 14.14 -18.14 -11.71
C GLY A 70 13.20 -19.21 -11.14
N GLY A 71 12.54 -18.96 -9.99
CA GLY A 71 11.60 -19.86 -9.31
C GLY A 71 10.53 -19.08 -8.57
N ASP A 72 9.64 -19.80 -7.92
CA ASP A 72 8.64 -19.20 -7.03
C ASP A 72 9.33 -18.46 -5.88
N GLN A 73 8.79 -17.33 -5.47
CA GLN A 73 9.38 -16.48 -4.42
C GLN A 73 8.32 -16.13 -3.38
N GLU A 74 8.73 -16.05 -2.14
CA GLU A 74 7.88 -15.61 -1.05
C GLU A 74 8.00 -14.09 -0.85
N ALA A 75 6.88 -13.46 -0.50
CA ALA A 75 6.79 -12.06 -0.12
C ALA A 75 5.85 -11.88 1.07
N SER A 76 6.11 -10.87 1.85
CA SER A 76 5.30 -10.47 3.00
C SER A 76 5.10 -8.97 3.02
N ILE A 77 3.91 -8.52 3.44
CA ILE A 77 3.59 -7.11 3.65
C ILE A 77 2.82 -6.93 4.97
N TRP A 78 3.19 -5.92 5.76
CA TRP A 78 2.58 -5.67 7.07
C TRP A 78 2.63 -4.20 7.45
N PHE A 79 1.90 -3.82 8.50
CA PHE A 79 1.95 -2.48 9.07
C PHE A 79 2.95 -2.35 10.21
N ARG A 80 3.58 -1.18 10.28
CA ARG A 80 4.28 -0.67 11.46
C ARG A 80 3.56 0.57 11.98
N LYS A 81 3.48 0.70 13.29
CA LYS A 81 2.96 1.87 13.98
C LYS A 81 4.07 2.47 14.84
N ASN A 82 4.37 3.75 14.63
CA ASN A 82 5.39 4.45 15.42
C ASN A 82 6.69 3.63 15.53
N ASP A 83 7.21 3.16 14.40
CA ASP A 83 8.42 2.34 14.24
C ASP A 83 8.37 0.92 14.84
N SER A 84 7.20 0.44 15.26
CA SER A 84 7.02 -0.93 15.79
C SER A 84 6.08 -1.76 14.93
N ASP A 85 6.39 -3.04 14.74
CA ASP A 85 5.55 -3.95 13.97
C ASP A 85 4.19 -4.14 14.65
N VAL A 86 3.12 -4.09 13.86
CA VAL A 86 1.75 -4.33 14.34
C VAL A 86 1.42 -5.81 14.18
N ALA A 87 1.18 -6.48 15.32
CA ALA A 87 0.82 -7.88 15.31
C ALA A 87 -0.43 -8.16 14.47
N ASN A 88 -0.48 -9.32 13.82
CA ASN A 88 -1.60 -9.81 13.02
C ASN A 88 -1.92 -8.97 11.76
N THR A 89 -0.97 -8.15 11.28
CA THR A 89 -1.14 -7.40 10.02
C THR A 89 -0.31 -7.95 8.86
N ASN A 90 0.48 -9.01 9.09
CA ASN A 90 1.29 -9.61 8.03
C ASN A 90 0.43 -10.41 7.06
N THR A 91 0.54 -10.07 5.79
CA THR A 91 0.02 -10.86 4.67
C THR A 91 1.20 -11.52 3.96
N TYR A 92 1.21 -12.83 3.96
CA TYR A 92 2.24 -13.67 3.37
C TYR A 92 1.71 -14.35 2.11
N LEU A 93 2.53 -14.39 1.05
CA LEU A 93 2.15 -15.02 -0.21
C LEU A 93 3.37 -15.62 -0.92
N THR A 94 3.10 -16.64 -1.73
CA THR A 94 4.05 -17.19 -2.71
C THR A 94 3.70 -16.64 -4.08
N VAL A 95 4.64 -15.97 -4.73
CA VAL A 95 4.49 -15.41 -6.09
C VAL A 95 5.15 -16.36 -7.08
N PRO A 96 4.38 -17.03 -7.96
CA PRO A 96 4.93 -17.97 -8.92
C PRO A 96 5.90 -17.28 -9.90
N LYS A 97 6.83 -18.06 -10.43
CA LYS A 97 7.78 -17.60 -11.44
C LYS A 97 7.08 -16.94 -12.63
N ASN A 98 7.57 -15.76 -13.04
CA ASN A 98 7.06 -14.97 -14.17
C ASN A 98 5.55 -14.68 -14.06
N ASN A 99 5.04 -14.52 -12.84
CA ASN A 99 3.63 -14.27 -12.59
C ASN A 99 3.46 -13.14 -11.57
N ASN A 100 2.24 -12.66 -11.47
CA ASN A 100 1.84 -11.66 -10.47
C ASN A 100 0.80 -12.21 -9.51
N MET A 101 0.75 -11.62 -8.32
CA MET A 101 -0.25 -11.88 -7.30
C MET A 101 -0.83 -10.56 -6.81
N LEU A 102 -2.14 -10.51 -6.64
CA LEU A 102 -2.84 -9.38 -6.04
C LEU A 102 -2.88 -9.53 -4.51
N ILE A 103 -2.45 -8.49 -3.82
CA ILE A 103 -2.74 -8.29 -2.40
C ILE A 103 -3.95 -7.36 -2.31
N ALA A 104 -5.04 -7.83 -1.69
CA ALA A 104 -6.23 -7.04 -1.42
C ALA A 104 -6.70 -7.35 0.00
N VAL A 105 -6.33 -6.50 0.96
CA VAL A 105 -6.57 -6.71 2.39
C VAL A 105 -7.05 -5.44 3.07
N VAL A 106 -7.81 -5.61 4.14
CA VAL A 106 -8.34 -4.52 4.96
C VAL A 106 -8.03 -4.79 6.43
N PHE A 107 -7.58 -3.75 7.14
CA PHE A 107 -7.29 -3.82 8.57
C PHE A 107 -8.01 -2.68 9.30
N ASP A 108 -8.55 -2.97 10.47
CA ASP A 108 -9.03 -1.98 11.45
C ASP A 108 -7.90 -1.70 12.44
N LEU A 109 -7.34 -0.50 12.39
CA LEU A 109 -6.16 -0.12 13.17
C LEU A 109 -6.45 1.14 14.02
N PRO A 110 -6.05 1.14 15.32
CA PRO A 110 -6.40 2.23 16.22
C PRO A 110 -5.39 3.38 16.19
N CYS A 111 -5.90 4.61 16.22
CA CYS A 111 -5.15 5.80 16.62
C CYS A 111 -5.38 6.05 18.12
N THR A 112 -4.42 5.76 18.96
CA THR A 112 -4.50 5.93 20.41
C THR A 112 -4.01 7.29 20.88
N THR A 113 -3.10 7.89 20.10
CA THR A 113 -2.56 9.22 20.35
C THR A 113 -2.59 10.03 19.07
N ILE A 114 -3.06 11.28 19.14
CA ILE A 114 -3.04 12.19 17.98
C ILE A 114 -1.61 12.30 17.45
N GLY A 115 -1.46 12.09 16.13
CA GLY A 115 -0.16 12.05 15.49
C GLY A 115 0.48 10.66 15.43
N ASP A 116 -0.19 9.60 15.94
CA ASP A 116 0.21 8.23 15.60
C ASP A 116 0.33 8.11 14.08
N TYR A 117 1.36 7.43 13.62
CA TYR A 117 1.53 7.15 12.20
C TYR A 117 1.68 5.66 11.92
N TYR A 118 1.25 5.28 10.73
CA TYR A 118 1.41 3.95 10.18
C TYR A 118 2.28 3.99 8.93
N GLU A 119 3.13 3.00 8.78
CA GLU A 119 3.90 2.71 7.58
C GLU A 119 3.59 1.31 7.11
N LEU A 120 3.62 1.11 5.80
CA LEU A 120 3.53 -0.20 5.21
C LEU A 120 4.94 -0.70 4.92
N TRP A 121 5.28 -1.85 5.43
CA TRP A 121 6.56 -2.51 5.24
C TRP A 121 6.39 -3.83 4.50
N TRP A 122 7.39 -4.22 3.76
CA TRP A 122 7.36 -5.46 3.02
C TRP A 122 8.74 -6.09 2.88
N SER A 123 8.78 -7.38 2.50
CA SER A 123 10.00 -8.14 2.24
C SER A 123 9.75 -9.17 1.15
N GLY A 124 10.81 -9.65 0.54
CA GLY A 124 10.76 -10.73 -0.45
C GLY A 124 12.07 -11.49 -0.50
N GLN A 125 12.04 -12.71 -0.98
CA GLN A 125 13.20 -13.62 -1.03
C GLN A 125 14.21 -13.28 -2.12
N SER A 126 13.85 -12.44 -3.11
CA SER A 126 14.67 -12.16 -4.28
C SER A 126 14.54 -10.73 -4.76
N THR A 127 15.61 -10.16 -5.31
CA THR A 127 15.56 -8.86 -6.02
C THR A 127 14.69 -8.90 -7.29
N GLY A 128 14.29 -10.07 -7.77
CA GLY A 128 13.32 -10.24 -8.85
C GLY A 128 11.86 -10.04 -8.42
N VAL A 129 11.61 -9.86 -7.11
CA VAL A 129 10.27 -9.55 -6.58
C VAL A 129 10.09 -8.05 -6.47
N ARG A 130 8.96 -7.53 -6.96
CA ARG A 130 8.63 -6.10 -6.87
C ARG A 130 7.15 -5.87 -6.70
N LEU A 131 6.78 -4.75 -6.11
CA LEU A 131 5.47 -4.13 -6.30
C LEU A 131 5.47 -3.54 -7.71
N ASP A 132 4.52 -3.95 -8.55
CA ASP A 132 4.55 -3.77 -10.01
C ASP A 132 3.57 -2.70 -10.47
N ALA A 133 4.08 -1.64 -11.09
CA ALA A 133 3.28 -0.61 -11.73
C ALA A 133 3.24 -0.86 -13.24
N VAL A 134 2.07 -0.70 -13.83
CA VAL A 134 1.89 -0.88 -15.28
C VAL A 134 1.55 0.44 -15.94
N SER A 135 2.30 0.81 -16.96
CA SER A 135 2.04 2.02 -17.74
C SER A 135 0.70 1.94 -18.49
N ALA A 136 0.11 3.10 -18.78
CA ALA A 136 -1.07 3.16 -19.63
C ALA A 136 -0.77 2.57 -21.02
N ILE A 137 -1.74 1.87 -21.58
CA ILE A 137 -1.69 1.33 -22.93
C ILE A 137 -2.56 2.21 -23.82
N THR A 138 -1.97 2.76 -24.88
CA THR A 138 -2.64 3.62 -25.85
C THR A 138 -2.36 3.16 -27.27
N GLY A 139 -3.31 3.39 -28.19
CA GLY A 139 -3.16 3.00 -29.60
C GLY A 139 -3.23 1.51 -29.86
N SER A 140 -3.70 0.72 -28.90
CA SER A 140 -3.88 -0.73 -29.06
C SER A 140 -5.05 -1.03 -30.02
N THR A 141 -4.83 -1.96 -30.93
CA THR A 141 -5.87 -2.50 -31.84
C THR A 141 -6.27 -3.93 -31.50
N GLY A 142 -5.76 -4.47 -30.39
CA GLY A 142 -5.97 -5.84 -29.94
C GLY A 142 -6.06 -5.97 -28.42
N TYR A 143 -5.65 -7.10 -27.89
CA TYR A 143 -5.57 -7.33 -26.45
C TYR A 143 -4.12 -7.19 -25.97
N PRO A 144 -3.84 -6.50 -24.85
CA PRO A 144 -4.81 -5.74 -24.05
C PRO A 144 -5.32 -4.49 -24.80
N PRO A 145 -6.57 -4.07 -24.53
CA PRO A 145 -7.13 -2.84 -25.14
C PRO A 145 -6.45 -1.60 -24.55
N ASN A 146 -6.80 -0.41 -25.04
CA ASN A 146 -6.41 0.84 -24.39
C ASN A 146 -6.89 0.83 -22.94
N GLN A 147 -5.98 1.08 -22.01
CA GLN A 147 -6.29 1.08 -20.58
C GLN A 147 -5.43 2.11 -19.84
N PRO A 148 -5.92 2.68 -18.72
CA PRO A 148 -5.15 3.57 -17.89
C PRO A 148 -3.97 2.83 -17.22
N ALA A 149 -3.00 3.60 -16.74
CA ALA A 149 -1.92 3.07 -15.92
C ALA A 149 -2.47 2.42 -14.64
N SER A 150 -1.80 1.37 -14.19
CA SER A 150 -2.08 0.70 -12.93
C SER A 150 -0.98 1.01 -11.91
N PRO A 151 -1.28 1.56 -10.73
CA PRO A 151 -0.29 1.78 -9.70
C PRO A 151 0.22 0.46 -9.13
N SER A 152 1.45 0.45 -8.60
CA SER A 152 2.03 -0.72 -7.92
C SER A 152 1.32 -1.00 -6.60
N ILE A 153 0.83 0.05 -5.95
CA ILE A 153 0.08 -0.03 -4.69
C ILE A 153 -0.88 1.16 -4.55
N VAL A 154 -2.03 0.89 -3.97
CA VAL A 154 -2.98 1.88 -3.48
C VAL A 154 -3.25 1.60 -2.02
N LEU A 155 -3.17 2.63 -1.19
CA LEU A 155 -3.55 2.60 0.22
C LEU A 155 -4.68 3.60 0.47
N THR A 156 -5.82 3.11 0.92
CA THR A 156 -6.94 3.95 1.34
C THR A 156 -7.11 3.85 2.86
N VAL A 157 -7.27 4.99 3.50
CA VAL A 157 -7.44 5.10 4.96
C VAL A 157 -8.68 5.94 5.24
N VAL A 158 -9.56 5.46 6.13
CA VAL A 158 -10.77 6.19 6.54
C VAL A 158 -11.06 5.96 8.01
N GLN A 159 -11.36 7.02 8.74
CA GLN A 159 -11.82 6.91 10.14
C GLN A 159 -13.23 6.33 10.18
N ILE A 160 -13.44 5.33 11.03
CA ILE A 160 -14.73 4.61 11.18
C ILE A 160 -15.32 4.72 12.60
N GLY A 161 -14.54 5.20 13.57
CA GLY A 161 -14.99 5.34 14.96
C GLY A 161 -14.01 6.13 15.82
#